data_1ba10c87ba03bf16652e14e6c83db718
#
_entry.id   1ba10c87ba03bf16652e14e6c83db718
#
_cell.length_a   1.000
_cell.length_b   1.000
_cell.length_c   1.000
_cell.angle_alpha   90.00
_cell.angle_beta   90.00
_cell.angle_gamma   90.00
#
_symmetry.space_group_name_H-M   'P 1'
#
loop_
_entity.id
_entity.type
_entity.pdbx_description
1 polymer ?
#
loop_
_entity_poly.entity_id
_entity_poly.type
_entity_poly.pdbx_seq_one_letter_code
_entity_poly.pdbx_strand_id
1 'polypeptide(L)'
;MESQDAFSEYRGRGNSVQFNWIDDLPLVPGELPTPPASPPLVEQVIEKGEMPALLTIRTAADLISTGELSPVELTVSLLERIERINPVLNAYITVTGDLALEQAKKAEEEIGKGLYRGPLHGIPICLKDLIATKGVLTTGGTAAFSDWVPSEDATVWGRLKEAGAVLLGKTGLHEMAAGFTNYNPFYGVTRNPWNPQRITGGSSGGSGAAVAGNLCLGSIGSDTAGSIRVPSSFCGLTGLKPTYGRVSTFGTLYLSWTRDHLGPMAKTAEDAALLLSAISGYDSKNPFSAMISPQEFTIGTGQNLEGMELLVPTNYFWDFTTDAQGGVNGLDAQVKRAVENAIEVLQGLGASITYKELPALGDGRDLANPFERAFFLAQIGDERKQRFSSQYRYGLEWGTTITATEYMQHMQRTNDVRQILEHELQGFDAMIIPTVPIVAPYVETVQEEFRESELNFARAIENGDPPPVRLGSMASVGRYTSPFNLSGQPALTVPCGVNDEGMPIGMMIAGNRFDEATILRIGHAFQLVTKWHQNASI
;
A
#
# COMPACT_ATOMS: atom_id res chain seq x y z
N MET A 1 -31.70 1.48 39.63
CA MET A 1 -32.41 2.10 38.51
C MET A 1 -31.54 3.10 37.76
N GLU A 2 -30.22 3.10 37.99
CA GLU A 2 -29.25 4.04 37.33
C GLU A 2 -28.34 3.36 36.30
N SER A 3 -28.48 2.04 36.05
CA SER A 3 -27.61 1.33 35.09
C SER A 3 -28.15 1.24 33.64
N GLN A 4 -29.40 1.65 33.40
CA GLN A 4 -29.99 1.60 32.07
C GLN A 4 -29.71 2.88 31.24
N ASP A 5 -29.47 4.02 31.87
CA ASP A 5 -29.21 5.28 31.17
C ASP A 5 -27.78 5.39 30.61
N ALA A 6 -26.78 4.78 31.28
CA ALA A 6 -25.40 4.79 30.77
C ALA A 6 -25.24 4.03 29.44
N PHE A 7 -26.07 2.97 29.24
CA PHE A 7 -26.07 2.22 27.96
C PHE A 7 -26.86 2.94 26.85
N SER A 8 -27.82 3.80 27.18
CA SER A 8 -28.57 4.58 26.19
C SER A 8 -27.73 5.75 25.65
N GLU A 9 -26.93 6.39 26.49
CA GLU A 9 -25.95 7.40 26.03
C GLU A 9 -24.83 6.80 25.16
N TYR A 10 -24.44 5.56 25.41
CA TYR A 10 -23.46 4.83 24.56
C TYR A 10 -24.06 4.45 23.20
N ARG A 11 -25.35 4.19 23.12
CA ARG A 11 -26.07 3.97 21.85
C ARG A 11 -26.29 5.24 21.05
N GLY A 12 -26.34 6.41 21.69
CA GLY A 12 -26.52 7.71 21.04
C GLY A 12 -25.24 8.32 20.49
N ARG A 13 -24.06 7.84 20.91
CA ARG A 13 -22.75 8.16 20.33
C ARG A 13 -22.30 7.04 19.40
N GLY A 14 -23.21 6.57 18.55
CA GLY A 14 -22.97 5.49 17.62
C GLY A 14 -21.80 5.77 16.67
N ASN A 15 -20.58 5.60 17.17
CA ASN A 15 -19.41 5.31 16.38
C ASN A 15 -19.42 3.81 16.01
N SER A 16 -20.55 3.32 15.50
CA SER A 16 -20.53 2.14 14.64
C SER A 16 -19.58 2.47 13.50
N VAL A 17 -18.74 1.53 13.09
CA VAL A 17 -18.00 1.64 11.83
C VAL A 17 -19.00 2.14 10.81
N GLN A 18 -18.98 3.44 10.51
CA GLN A 18 -19.96 4.03 9.60
C GLN A 18 -19.48 3.71 8.19
N PHE A 19 -20.18 2.81 7.56
CA PHE A 19 -20.03 2.50 6.14
C PHE A 19 -20.90 3.49 5.33
N ASN A 20 -20.62 4.80 5.48
CA ASN A 20 -21.39 5.88 4.85
C ASN A 20 -21.50 5.71 3.33
N TRP A 21 -20.50 5.05 2.74
CA TRP A 21 -20.49 4.78 1.31
C TRP A 21 -21.62 3.84 0.85
N ILE A 22 -22.25 3.06 1.76
CA ILE A 22 -23.42 2.22 1.41
C ILE A 22 -24.61 3.09 0.98
N ASP A 23 -24.81 4.23 1.66
CA ASP A 23 -25.88 5.16 1.36
C ASP A 23 -25.65 5.90 0.03
N ASP A 24 -24.40 5.99 -0.43
CA ASP A 24 -24.01 6.60 -1.70
C ASP A 24 -24.14 5.66 -2.90
N LEU A 25 -24.37 4.35 -2.69
CA LEU A 25 -24.46 3.40 -3.79
C LEU A 25 -25.71 3.65 -4.65
N PRO A 26 -25.57 3.74 -5.98
CA PRO A 26 -26.72 3.77 -6.87
C PRO A 26 -27.64 2.54 -6.67
N LEU A 27 -28.93 2.71 -6.83
CA LEU A 27 -29.92 1.63 -6.68
C LEU A 27 -29.67 0.47 -7.65
N VAL A 28 -29.24 0.78 -8.86
CA VAL A 28 -28.91 -0.19 -9.91
C VAL A 28 -27.45 -0.04 -10.29
N PRO A 29 -26.67 -1.13 -10.30
CA PRO A 29 -25.28 -1.08 -10.75
C PRO A 29 -25.19 -0.68 -12.23
N GLY A 30 -24.21 0.19 -12.56
CA GLY A 30 -23.88 0.58 -13.93
C GLY A 30 -23.37 -0.57 -14.81
N GLU A 31 -22.90 -0.26 -16.01
CA GLU A 31 -22.31 -1.25 -16.91
C GLU A 31 -21.07 -1.91 -16.30
N LEU A 32 -20.80 -3.16 -16.69
CA LEU A 32 -19.59 -3.86 -16.27
C LEU A 32 -18.37 -3.18 -16.91
N PRO A 33 -17.29 -2.90 -16.15
CA PRO A 33 -16.05 -2.39 -16.73
C PRO A 33 -15.48 -3.43 -17.70
N THR A 34 -14.99 -2.93 -18.83
CA THR A 34 -14.31 -3.76 -19.83
C THR A 34 -12.82 -3.68 -19.58
N PRO A 35 -12.12 -4.81 -19.41
CA PRO A 35 -10.67 -4.80 -19.28
C PRO A 35 -10.03 -4.05 -20.45
N PRO A 36 -8.96 -3.27 -20.23
CA PRO A 36 -8.29 -2.56 -21.30
C PRO A 36 -7.78 -3.54 -22.37
N ALA A 37 -7.80 -3.10 -23.62
CA ALA A 37 -7.19 -3.85 -24.72
C ALA A 37 -5.71 -4.13 -24.43
N SER A 38 -5.15 -5.16 -25.05
CA SER A 38 -3.73 -5.47 -24.91
C SER A 38 -2.90 -4.20 -25.19
N PRO A 39 -1.94 -3.85 -24.33
CA PRO A 39 -1.16 -2.62 -24.51
C PRO A 39 -0.38 -2.66 -25.81
N PRO A 40 -0.11 -1.50 -26.42
CA PRO A 40 0.77 -1.39 -27.58
C PRO A 40 2.17 -1.94 -27.23
N LEU A 41 2.91 -2.39 -28.25
CA LEU A 41 4.28 -2.90 -28.05
C LEU A 41 5.13 -1.81 -27.38
N VAL A 42 5.78 -2.18 -26.29
CA VAL A 42 6.54 -1.29 -25.38
C VAL A 42 7.60 -0.46 -26.10
N GLU A 43 8.21 -1.01 -27.15
CA GLU A 43 9.31 -0.39 -27.91
C GLU A 43 8.95 0.95 -28.58
N GLN A 44 7.67 1.23 -28.83
CA GLN A 44 7.23 2.44 -29.53
C GLN A 44 6.93 3.64 -28.62
N VAL A 45 6.81 3.43 -27.30
CA VAL A 45 6.32 4.46 -26.35
C VAL A 45 7.46 5.14 -25.57
N ILE A 46 8.64 4.54 -25.56
CA ILE A 46 9.75 4.92 -24.66
C ILE A 46 10.60 6.10 -25.17
N GLU A 47 10.52 6.48 -26.45
CA GLU A 47 11.53 7.35 -27.10
C GLU A 47 11.43 8.86 -26.82
N LYS A 48 10.41 9.40 -26.19
CA LYS A 48 10.32 10.86 -25.98
C LYS A 48 9.57 11.26 -24.71
N GLY A 49 10.27 11.82 -23.75
CA GLY A 49 9.63 12.53 -22.64
C GLY A 49 10.56 12.82 -21.48
N GLU A 50 11.23 13.94 -21.58
CA GLU A 50 12.17 14.44 -20.60
C GLU A 50 11.47 15.07 -19.39
N MET A 51 11.13 14.24 -18.40
CA MET A 51 11.09 14.75 -17.01
C MET A 51 12.43 14.38 -16.38
N PRO A 52 12.99 15.22 -15.48
CA PRO A 52 14.16 14.81 -14.71
C PRO A 52 13.83 13.47 -14.04
N ALA A 53 14.62 12.45 -14.30
CA ALA A 53 14.39 11.09 -13.82
C ALA A 53 14.23 10.99 -12.27
N LEU A 54 14.41 12.10 -11.56
CA LEU A 54 14.53 12.19 -10.11
C LEU A 54 13.86 13.40 -9.47
N LEU A 55 12.72 13.89 -10.01
CA LEU A 55 11.96 14.89 -9.26
C LEU A 55 11.29 14.20 -8.06
N THR A 56 11.69 14.58 -6.84
CA THR A 56 11.10 14.15 -5.57
C THR A 56 10.08 15.18 -5.09
N ILE A 57 9.24 14.83 -4.12
CA ILE A 57 8.32 15.80 -3.49
C ILE A 57 9.14 16.95 -2.87
N ARG A 58 10.24 16.62 -2.16
CA ARG A 58 11.09 17.64 -1.54
C ARG A 58 11.64 18.60 -2.58
N THR A 59 12.27 18.10 -3.64
CA THR A 59 12.87 18.95 -4.67
C THR A 59 11.81 19.79 -5.38
N ALA A 60 10.64 19.22 -5.71
CA ALA A 60 9.55 19.96 -6.34
C ALA A 60 9.01 21.06 -5.40
N ALA A 61 8.84 20.75 -4.09
CA ALA A 61 8.38 21.71 -3.10
C ALA A 61 9.34 22.90 -2.96
N ASP A 62 10.64 22.65 -2.94
CA ASP A 62 11.65 23.70 -2.86
C ASP A 62 11.59 24.61 -4.08
N LEU A 63 11.53 24.05 -5.30
CA LEU A 63 11.41 24.82 -6.55
C LEU A 63 10.08 25.58 -6.65
N ILE A 64 8.98 25.01 -6.17
CA ILE A 64 7.67 25.68 -6.15
C ILE A 64 7.70 26.85 -5.15
N SER A 65 8.29 26.65 -3.97
CA SER A 65 8.35 27.69 -2.92
C SER A 65 9.16 28.91 -3.34
N THR A 66 10.17 28.72 -4.21
CA THR A 66 11.00 29.80 -4.77
C THR A 66 10.43 30.39 -6.07
N GLY A 67 9.38 29.77 -6.61
CA GLY A 67 8.77 30.19 -7.90
C GLY A 67 9.55 29.75 -9.14
N GLU A 68 10.50 28.82 -8.97
CA GLU A 68 11.29 28.25 -10.08
C GLU A 68 10.54 27.15 -10.83
N LEU A 69 9.48 26.58 -10.21
CA LEU A 69 8.60 25.58 -10.80
C LEU A 69 7.14 25.98 -10.57
N SER A 70 6.34 26.01 -11.64
CA SER A 70 4.90 26.24 -11.53
C SER A 70 4.16 24.94 -11.20
N PRO A 71 3.26 24.92 -10.18
CA PRO A 71 2.34 23.81 -9.96
C PRO A 71 1.52 23.43 -11.18
N VAL A 72 1.13 24.42 -12.00
CA VAL A 72 0.35 24.21 -13.24
C VAL A 72 1.20 23.51 -14.29
N GLU A 73 2.43 23.99 -14.56
CA GLU A 73 3.35 23.37 -15.53
C GLU A 73 3.70 21.95 -15.13
N LEU A 74 3.98 21.71 -13.85
CA LEU A 74 4.25 20.37 -13.31
C LEU A 74 3.05 19.44 -13.52
N THR A 75 1.83 19.93 -13.22
CA THR A 75 0.61 19.14 -13.38
C THR A 75 0.33 18.80 -14.84
N VAL A 76 0.48 19.77 -15.77
CA VAL A 76 0.33 19.56 -17.22
C VAL A 76 1.30 18.50 -17.70
N SER A 77 2.59 18.63 -17.37
CA SER A 77 3.64 17.68 -17.78
C SER A 77 3.35 16.24 -17.31
N LEU A 78 2.84 16.09 -16.07
CA LEU A 78 2.48 14.77 -15.54
C LEU A 78 1.22 14.20 -16.21
N LEU A 79 0.21 15.03 -16.52
CA LEU A 79 -0.98 14.59 -17.26
C LEU A 79 -0.64 14.13 -18.69
N GLU A 80 0.22 14.86 -19.40
CA GLU A 80 0.73 14.46 -20.72
C GLU A 80 1.51 13.14 -20.64
N ARG A 81 2.30 12.94 -19.58
CA ARG A 81 3.02 11.69 -19.36
C ARG A 81 2.06 10.55 -19.04
N ILE A 82 1.03 10.78 -18.22
CA ILE A 82 -0.03 9.79 -17.93
C ILE A 82 -0.71 9.37 -19.24
N GLU A 83 -1.10 10.31 -20.10
CA GLU A 83 -1.74 10.00 -21.38
C GLU A 83 -0.86 9.08 -22.25
N ARG A 84 0.45 9.32 -22.28
CA ARG A 84 1.39 8.54 -23.08
C ARG A 84 1.75 7.19 -22.48
N ILE A 85 1.96 7.10 -21.15
CA ILE A 85 2.55 5.92 -20.51
C ILE A 85 1.50 5.01 -19.85
N ASN A 86 0.37 5.56 -19.39
CA ASN A 86 -0.67 4.76 -18.73
C ASN A 86 -1.26 3.64 -19.62
N PRO A 87 -1.40 3.80 -20.95
CA PRO A 87 -1.83 2.69 -21.80
C PRO A 87 -0.91 1.45 -21.76
N VAL A 88 0.38 1.65 -21.43
CA VAL A 88 1.35 0.54 -21.26
C VAL A 88 1.31 -0.02 -19.84
N LEU A 89 1.34 0.86 -18.84
CA LEU A 89 1.47 0.46 -17.44
C LEU A 89 0.14 0.06 -16.80
N ASN A 90 -0.98 0.61 -17.26
CA ASN A 90 -2.30 0.45 -16.64
C ASN A 90 -2.29 0.80 -15.14
N ALA A 91 -1.67 1.94 -14.82
CA ALA A 91 -1.49 2.40 -13.45
C ALA A 91 -2.73 3.13 -12.88
N TYR A 92 -3.48 3.85 -13.74
CA TYR A 92 -4.66 4.61 -13.36
C TYR A 92 -5.94 3.95 -13.87
N ILE A 93 -6.96 3.87 -13.01
CA ILE A 93 -8.35 3.56 -13.38
C ILE A 93 -9.07 4.83 -13.80
N THR A 94 -8.90 5.91 -13.02
CA THR A 94 -9.53 7.21 -13.29
C THR A 94 -8.47 8.31 -13.24
N VAL A 95 -8.39 9.11 -14.30
CA VAL A 95 -7.56 10.34 -14.35
C VAL A 95 -8.46 11.55 -14.13
N THR A 96 -8.08 12.45 -13.22
CA THR A 96 -8.86 13.63 -12.83
C THR A 96 -8.26 14.92 -13.36
N GLY A 97 -7.98 14.97 -14.69
CA GLY A 97 -7.22 16.06 -15.32
C GLY A 97 -7.77 17.46 -15.06
N ASP A 98 -9.08 17.68 -15.27
CA ASP A 98 -9.70 19.00 -15.07
C ASP A 98 -9.62 19.43 -13.60
N LEU A 99 -9.92 18.52 -12.66
CA LEU A 99 -9.81 18.76 -11.22
C LEU A 99 -8.35 19.06 -10.82
N ALA A 100 -7.38 18.32 -11.37
CA ALA A 100 -5.97 18.53 -11.09
C ALA A 100 -5.51 19.91 -11.54
N LEU A 101 -5.91 20.34 -12.75
CA LEU A 101 -5.58 21.68 -13.26
C LEU A 101 -6.25 22.80 -12.46
N GLU A 102 -7.49 22.61 -12.01
CA GLU A 102 -8.17 23.57 -11.12
C GLU A 102 -7.41 23.72 -9.78
N GLN A 103 -7.03 22.58 -9.17
CA GLN A 103 -6.28 22.57 -7.91
C GLN A 103 -4.88 23.17 -8.08
N ALA A 104 -4.17 22.86 -9.17
CA ALA A 104 -2.86 23.42 -9.46
C ALA A 104 -2.89 24.94 -9.66
N LYS A 105 -3.87 25.47 -10.43
CA LYS A 105 -4.07 26.91 -10.60
C LYS A 105 -4.34 27.62 -9.29
N LYS A 106 -5.19 27.01 -8.45
CA LYS A 106 -5.48 27.56 -7.12
C LYS A 106 -4.22 27.59 -6.24
N ALA A 107 -3.42 26.52 -6.23
CA ALA A 107 -2.16 26.46 -5.50
C ALA A 107 -1.18 27.57 -5.99
N GLU A 108 -1.02 27.72 -7.30
CA GLU A 108 -0.16 28.75 -7.90
C GLU A 108 -0.60 30.17 -7.50
N GLU A 109 -1.91 30.46 -7.55
CA GLU A 109 -2.46 31.76 -7.12
C GLU A 109 -2.22 32.02 -5.63
N GLU A 110 -2.41 31.02 -4.77
CA GLU A 110 -2.20 31.14 -3.33
C GLU A 110 -0.71 31.39 -3.02
N ILE A 111 0.18 30.63 -3.64
CA ILE A 111 1.64 30.78 -3.48
C ILE A 111 2.09 32.16 -3.99
N GLY A 112 1.60 32.59 -5.16
CA GLY A 112 1.90 33.91 -5.71
C GLY A 112 1.42 35.09 -4.81
N LYS A 113 0.44 34.85 -3.96
CA LYS A 113 -0.02 35.79 -2.92
C LYS A 113 0.72 35.66 -1.56
N GLY A 114 1.74 34.81 -1.49
CA GLY A 114 2.51 34.53 -0.27
C GLY A 114 1.83 33.56 0.71
N LEU A 115 0.78 32.85 0.30
CA LEU A 115 0.05 31.87 1.10
C LEU A 115 0.60 30.46 0.84
N TYR A 116 1.83 30.18 1.26
CA TYR A 116 2.44 28.86 1.11
C TYR A 116 2.04 27.97 2.29
N ARG A 117 1.38 26.83 2.01
CA ARG A 117 0.85 25.90 3.03
C ARG A 117 1.86 24.87 3.51
N GLY A 118 3.02 24.78 2.86
CA GLY A 118 4.06 23.80 3.18
C GLY A 118 4.41 22.88 1.99
N PRO A 119 5.23 21.84 2.22
CA PRO A 119 5.91 21.10 1.16
C PRO A 119 5.01 20.25 0.26
N LEU A 120 3.71 20.13 0.55
CA LEU A 120 2.75 19.47 -0.35
C LEU A 120 1.90 20.45 -1.16
N HIS A 121 2.10 21.76 -0.99
CA HIS A 121 1.32 22.77 -1.71
C HIS A 121 1.67 22.82 -3.19
N GLY A 122 0.71 22.43 -4.04
CA GLY A 122 0.89 22.33 -5.48
C GLY A 122 1.52 21.02 -5.95
N ILE A 123 1.74 20.05 -5.08
CA ILE A 123 2.36 18.76 -5.41
C ILE A 123 1.34 17.76 -5.98
N PRO A 124 1.55 17.26 -7.22
CA PRO A 124 0.67 16.28 -7.83
C PRO A 124 0.90 14.86 -7.28
N ILE A 125 -0.17 14.29 -6.73
CA ILE A 125 -0.20 12.93 -6.16
C ILE A 125 -1.35 12.11 -6.73
N CYS A 126 -1.37 10.81 -6.44
CA CYS A 126 -2.49 9.94 -6.74
C CYS A 126 -2.94 9.15 -5.51
N LEU A 127 -4.13 8.56 -5.58
CA LEU A 127 -4.73 7.77 -4.52
C LEU A 127 -5.12 6.39 -5.03
N LYS A 128 -4.87 5.36 -4.23
CA LYS A 128 -5.39 4.02 -4.52
C LYS A 128 -6.92 4.07 -4.62
N ASP A 129 -7.48 3.38 -5.61
CA ASP A 129 -8.90 3.47 -5.97
C ASP A 129 -9.87 2.75 -5.00
N LEU A 130 -9.55 2.71 -3.74
CA LEU A 130 -10.44 2.35 -2.63
C LEU A 130 -10.63 3.50 -1.64
N ILE A 131 -9.92 4.62 -1.83
CA ILE A 131 -9.97 5.82 -0.98
C ILE A 131 -11.06 6.74 -1.53
N ALA A 132 -12.15 6.91 -0.81
CA ALA A 132 -13.27 7.76 -1.22
C ALA A 132 -12.81 9.19 -1.48
N THR A 133 -13.20 9.70 -2.63
CA THR A 133 -12.90 11.06 -3.07
C THR A 133 -14.19 11.67 -3.57
N LYS A 134 -14.66 12.72 -2.90
CA LYS A 134 -15.94 13.35 -3.20
C LYS A 134 -16.03 13.77 -4.67
N GLY A 135 -17.08 13.30 -5.36
CA GLY A 135 -17.32 13.61 -6.76
C GLY A 135 -16.40 12.90 -7.76
N VAL A 136 -15.54 11.97 -7.31
CA VAL A 136 -14.63 11.20 -8.17
C VAL A 136 -14.96 9.72 -8.08
N LEU A 137 -15.16 9.07 -9.23
CA LEU A 137 -15.41 7.63 -9.30
C LEU A 137 -14.38 6.84 -8.48
N THR A 138 -14.86 5.94 -7.61
CA THR A 138 -14.04 5.11 -6.73
C THR A 138 -14.55 3.68 -6.79
N THR A 139 -13.83 2.79 -7.48
CA THR A 139 -14.37 1.48 -7.88
C THR A 139 -13.95 0.32 -6.99
N GLY A 140 -12.94 0.51 -6.12
CA GLY A 140 -12.35 -0.62 -5.40
C GLY A 140 -11.71 -1.67 -6.32
N GLY A 141 -11.51 -1.35 -7.60
CA GLY A 141 -11.04 -2.30 -8.62
C GLY A 141 -12.02 -3.42 -8.91
N THR A 142 -13.32 -3.21 -8.72
CA THR A 142 -14.35 -4.22 -8.92
C THR A 142 -15.52 -3.67 -9.72
N ALA A 143 -16.25 -4.57 -10.41
CA ALA A 143 -17.47 -4.19 -11.10
C ALA A 143 -18.63 -3.87 -10.13
N ALA A 144 -18.56 -4.34 -8.89
CA ALA A 144 -19.58 -4.08 -7.86
C ALA A 144 -19.68 -2.59 -7.48
N PHE A 145 -18.61 -1.81 -7.65
CA PHE A 145 -18.57 -0.37 -7.35
C PHE A 145 -18.18 0.47 -8.58
N SER A 146 -18.33 -0.05 -9.79
CA SER A 146 -17.96 0.64 -11.04
C SER A 146 -18.74 1.94 -11.32
N ASP A 147 -19.76 2.23 -10.53
CA ASP A 147 -20.66 3.38 -10.59
C ASP A 147 -20.66 4.22 -9.29
N TRP A 148 -19.83 3.86 -8.31
CA TRP A 148 -19.83 4.58 -7.04
C TRP A 148 -19.01 5.87 -7.10
N VAL A 149 -19.71 6.99 -6.90
CA VAL A 149 -19.13 8.33 -6.76
C VAL A 149 -19.40 8.82 -5.35
N PRO A 150 -18.39 8.84 -4.45
CA PRO A 150 -18.57 9.21 -3.05
C PRO A 150 -19.10 10.64 -2.85
N SER A 151 -19.98 10.82 -1.87
CA SER A 151 -20.53 12.13 -1.46
C SER A 151 -19.60 12.90 -0.52
N GLU A 152 -18.64 12.22 0.13
CA GLU A 152 -17.65 12.83 1.02
C GLU A 152 -16.23 12.32 0.76
N ASP A 153 -15.24 13.09 1.21
CA ASP A 153 -13.83 12.73 1.13
C ASP A 153 -13.45 11.79 2.28
N ALA A 154 -12.59 10.78 2.00
CA ALA A 154 -11.85 10.09 3.03
C ALA A 154 -10.95 11.07 3.81
N THR A 155 -10.75 10.84 5.10
CA THR A 155 -9.96 11.75 5.95
C THR A 155 -8.55 11.98 5.39
N VAL A 156 -7.90 10.95 4.85
CA VAL A 156 -6.56 11.11 4.26
C VAL A 156 -6.54 12.06 3.07
N TRP A 157 -7.58 12.00 2.20
CA TRP A 157 -7.65 12.94 1.09
C TRP A 157 -8.01 14.34 1.56
N GLY A 158 -8.94 14.47 2.51
CA GLY A 158 -9.27 15.76 3.12
C GLY A 158 -8.04 16.49 3.64
N ARG A 159 -7.18 15.79 4.38
CA ARG A 159 -5.92 16.36 4.93
C ARG A 159 -4.90 16.72 3.86
N LEU A 160 -4.70 15.87 2.84
CA LEU A 160 -3.82 16.18 1.72
C LEU A 160 -4.29 17.40 0.92
N LYS A 161 -5.59 17.50 0.70
CA LYS A 161 -6.24 18.66 0.06
C LYS A 161 -6.08 19.95 0.89
N GLU A 162 -6.17 19.85 2.20
CA GLU A 162 -5.90 20.98 3.12
C GLU A 162 -4.43 21.41 3.06
N ALA A 163 -3.50 20.46 2.89
CA ALA A 163 -2.08 20.73 2.66
C ALA A 163 -1.79 21.30 1.25
N GLY A 164 -2.79 21.35 0.37
CA GLY A 164 -2.69 21.91 -0.98
C GLY A 164 -2.21 20.93 -2.05
N ALA A 165 -2.24 19.62 -1.80
CA ALA A 165 -1.89 18.61 -2.78
C ALA A 165 -2.87 18.60 -3.97
N VAL A 166 -2.36 18.23 -5.16
CA VAL A 166 -3.11 18.14 -6.41
C VAL A 166 -3.41 16.68 -6.71
N LEU A 167 -4.68 16.34 -6.98
CA LEU A 167 -5.09 14.97 -7.30
C LEU A 167 -5.03 14.69 -8.80
N LEU A 168 -4.10 13.84 -9.23
CA LEU A 168 -4.02 13.40 -10.64
C LEU A 168 -5.00 12.28 -10.97
N GLY A 169 -5.43 11.50 -9.98
CA GLY A 169 -6.39 10.41 -10.21
C GLY A 169 -6.35 9.28 -9.21
N LYS A 170 -7.08 8.21 -9.58
CA LYS A 170 -7.27 7.00 -8.79
C LYS A 170 -6.51 5.86 -9.46
N THR A 171 -5.66 5.18 -8.69
CA THR A 171 -4.74 4.15 -9.21
C THR A 171 -5.29 2.74 -9.06
N GLY A 172 -4.94 1.88 -10.02
CA GLY A 172 -5.33 0.48 -10.09
C GLY A 172 -4.91 -0.32 -8.86
N LEU A 173 -5.72 -1.32 -8.53
CA LEU A 173 -5.50 -2.19 -7.40
C LEU A 173 -5.94 -3.63 -7.70
N HIS A 174 -5.44 -4.59 -6.94
CA HIS A 174 -6.05 -5.91 -6.90
C HIS A 174 -7.49 -5.78 -6.38
N GLU A 175 -8.45 -6.49 -6.97
CA GLU A 175 -9.88 -6.38 -6.62
C GLU A 175 -10.08 -6.30 -5.10
N MET A 176 -10.72 -5.22 -4.63
CA MET A 176 -11.00 -4.95 -3.21
C MET A 176 -9.79 -5.15 -2.28
N ALA A 177 -8.59 -4.87 -2.77
CA ALA A 177 -7.31 -5.08 -2.08
C ALA A 177 -6.99 -6.55 -1.71
N ALA A 178 -7.70 -7.55 -2.22
CA ALA A 178 -7.64 -8.94 -1.78
C ALA A 178 -6.58 -9.80 -2.47
N GLY A 179 -5.37 -9.28 -2.71
CA GLY A 179 -4.27 -10.06 -3.29
C GLY A 179 -2.98 -9.27 -3.50
N PHE A 180 -1.90 -9.98 -3.86
CA PHE A 180 -0.55 -9.43 -3.96
C PHE A 180 -0.05 -9.21 -5.39
N THR A 181 -0.83 -9.56 -6.43
CA THR A 181 -0.34 -9.53 -7.82
C THR A 181 -0.69 -8.26 -8.58
N ASN A 182 -1.76 -7.59 -8.19
CA ASN A 182 -2.42 -6.52 -8.96
C ASN A 182 -2.88 -6.98 -10.36
N TYR A 183 -3.11 -8.29 -10.53
CA TYR A 183 -3.87 -8.82 -11.64
C TYR A 183 -5.35 -8.61 -11.32
N ASN A 184 -6.02 -7.77 -12.11
CA ASN A 184 -7.42 -7.42 -11.85
C ASN A 184 -8.31 -7.96 -12.98
N PRO A 185 -9.37 -8.73 -12.66
CA PRO A 185 -10.23 -9.34 -13.68
C PRO A 185 -11.09 -8.34 -14.47
N PHE A 186 -11.31 -7.13 -13.94
CA PHE A 186 -12.16 -6.10 -14.56
C PHE A 186 -11.34 -4.98 -15.21
N TYR A 187 -10.22 -4.60 -14.61
CA TYR A 187 -9.40 -3.47 -15.04
C TYR A 187 -8.06 -3.88 -15.64
N GLY A 188 -7.79 -5.19 -15.74
CA GLY A 188 -6.56 -5.72 -16.30
C GLY A 188 -5.37 -5.68 -15.33
N VAL A 189 -4.21 -6.15 -15.81
CA VAL A 189 -2.98 -6.19 -15.01
C VAL A 189 -2.27 -4.84 -15.06
N THR A 190 -1.79 -4.38 -13.90
CA THR A 190 -0.83 -3.27 -13.84
C THR A 190 0.58 -3.81 -14.06
N ARG A 191 1.32 -3.17 -14.97
CA ARG A 191 2.65 -3.59 -15.39
C ARG A 191 3.75 -2.81 -14.68
N ASN A 192 4.86 -3.51 -14.41
CA ASN A 192 6.00 -2.93 -13.71
C ASN A 192 6.77 -1.97 -14.60
N PRO A 193 7.04 -0.71 -14.17
CA PRO A 193 7.80 0.25 -14.95
C PRO A 193 9.25 -0.16 -15.23
N TRP A 194 9.84 -1.04 -14.41
CA TRP A 194 11.20 -1.56 -14.64
C TRP A 194 11.23 -2.61 -15.76
N ASN A 195 10.18 -3.39 -15.88
CA ASN A 195 9.98 -4.37 -16.95
C ASN A 195 8.48 -4.64 -17.11
N PRO A 196 7.82 -4.13 -18.17
CA PRO A 196 6.39 -4.30 -18.39
C PRO A 196 5.92 -5.75 -18.62
N GLN A 197 6.83 -6.70 -18.75
CA GLN A 197 6.49 -8.14 -18.74
C GLN A 197 6.31 -8.69 -17.32
N ARG A 198 6.60 -7.89 -16.29
CA ARG A 198 6.49 -8.27 -14.88
C ARG A 198 5.37 -7.51 -14.18
N ILE A 199 4.84 -8.11 -13.11
CA ILE A 199 3.82 -7.47 -12.28
C ILE A 199 4.44 -6.42 -11.36
N THR A 200 3.60 -5.51 -10.85
CA THR A 200 3.98 -4.49 -9.86
C THR A 200 3.94 -5.02 -8.43
N GLY A 201 3.39 -6.22 -8.23
CA GLY A 201 2.92 -6.57 -6.89
C GLY A 201 1.66 -5.79 -6.52
N GLY A 202 1.06 -6.13 -5.39
CA GLY A 202 -0.24 -5.56 -4.97
C GLY A 202 -0.44 -5.63 -3.44
N SER A 203 -1.59 -5.13 -3.04
CA SER A 203 -2.72 -4.68 -3.86
C SER A 203 -2.64 -3.22 -4.34
N SER A 204 -1.68 -2.39 -3.91
CA SER A 204 -1.49 -1.00 -4.36
C SER A 204 -0.55 -0.93 -5.59
N GLY A 205 -0.72 -1.84 -6.56
CA GLY A 205 0.20 -1.96 -7.70
C GLY A 205 0.14 -0.76 -8.63
N GLY A 206 -1.04 -0.19 -8.86
CA GLY A 206 -1.20 1.03 -9.64
C GLY A 206 -0.48 2.23 -9.02
N SER A 207 -0.53 2.36 -7.67
CA SER A 207 0.24 3.36 -6.94
C SER A 207 1.75 3.15 -7.11
N GLY A 208 2.21 1.89 -7.00
CA GLY A 208 3.61 1.55 -7.25
C GLY A 208 4.05 1.91 -8.68
N ALA A 209 3.26 1.51 -9.69
CA ALA A 209 3.54 1.84 -11.09
C ALA A 209 3.53 3.35 -11.36
N ALA A 210 2.58 4.08 -10.79
CA ALA A 210 2.45 5.51 -11.00
C ALA A 210 3.66 6.29 -10.45
N VAL A 211 4.09 5.99 -9.22
CA VAL A 211 5.25 6.65 -8.61
C VAL A 211 6.56 6.25 -9.31
N ALA A 212 6.78 4.95 -9.54
CA ALA A 212 7.99 4.46 -10.20
C ALA A 212 8.07 4.93 -11.66
N GLY A 213 6.95 4.95 -12.39
CA GLY A 213 6.88 5.44 -13.77
C GLY A 213 6.89 6.97 -13.92
N ASN A 214 7.09 7.73 -12.83
CA ASN A 214 7.04 9.19 -12.83
C ASN A 214 5.70 9.76 -13.36
N LEU A 215 4.59 9.13 -13.02
CA LEU A 215 3.23 9.59 -13.35
C LEU A 215 2.60 10.42 -12.20
N CYS A 216 3.27 10.50 -11.08
CA CYS A 216 2.98 11.35 -9.92
C CYS A 216 4.23 11.42 -9.03
N LEU A 217 4.27 12.35 -8.08
CA LEU A 217 5.41 12.46 -7.15
C LEU A 217 5.23 11.59 -5.91
N GLY A 218 4.02 11.22 -5.56
CA GLY A 218 3.71 10.35 -4.44
C GLY A 218 2.30 9.78 -4.52
N SER A 219 2.04 8.76 -3.72
CA SER A 219 0.73 8.11 -3.66
C SER A 219 0.39 7.68 -2.23
N ILE A 220 -0.91 7.56 -1.95
CA ILE A 220 -1.40 6.87 -0.76
C ILE A 220 -1.94 5.50 -1.17
N GLY A 221 -1.30 4.46 -0.63
CA GLY A 221 -1.74 3.08 -0.77
C GLY A 221 -2.46 2.56 0.48
N SER A 222 -2.88 1.29 0.45
CA SER A 222 -3.36 0.57 1.63
C SER A 222 -2.55 -0.70 1.87
N ASP A 223 -2.45 -1.14 3.12
CA ASP A 223 -1.67 -2.31 3.52
C ASP A 223 -2.40 -3.11 4.60
N THR A 224 -2.92 -4.28 4.24
CA THR A 224 -3.61 -5.22 5.13
C THR A 224 -2.70 -6.39 5.51
N ALA A 225 -1.79 -6.76 4.60
CA ALA A 225 -0.84 -7.87 4.77
C ALA A 225 0.50 -7.61 4.05
N GLY A 226 0.73 -6.39 3.52
CA GLY A 226 1.92 -6.02 2.75
C GLY A 226 1.63 -5.16 1.52
N SER A 227 0.39 -4.70 1.34
CA SER A 227 -0.04 -4.11 0.06
C SER A 227 0.49 -2.70 -0.26
N ILE A 228 1.24 -2.05 0.62
CA ILE A 228 2.13 -0.91 0.33
C ILE A 228 3.55 -1.43 0.06
N ARG A 229 4.04 -2.29 0.93
CA ARG A 229 5.44 -2.73 1.00
C ARG A 229 5.82 -3.64 -0.17
N VAL A 230 4.95 -4.58 -0.54
CA VAL A 230 5.17 -5.48 -1.68
C VAL A 230 5.34 -4.71 -2.99
N PRO A 231 4.38 -3.85 -3.41
CA PRO A 231 4.56 -3.09 -4.64
C PRO A 231 5.69 -2.06 -4.55
N SER A 232 6.01 -1.53 -3.37
CA SER A 232 7.19 -0.67 -3.21
C SER A 232 8.48 -1.43 -3.44
N SER A 233 8.61 -2.66 -2.92
CA SER A 233 9.77 -3.53 -3.16
C SER A 233 9.92 -3.86 -4.65
N PHE A 234 8.84 -4.31 -5.31
CA PHE A 234 8.88 -4.71 -6.71
C PHE A 234 9.08 -3.56 -7.70
N CYS A 235 8.68 -2.34 -7.32
CA CYS A 235 8.81 -1.15 -8.15
C CYS A 235 9.99 -0.24 -7.75
N GLY A 236 10.84 -0.64 -6.81
CA GLY A 236 12.03 0.12 -6.41
C GLY A 236 11.71 1.44 -5.69
N LEU A 237 10.72 1.43 -4.83
CA LEU A 237 10.19 2.60 -4.12
C LEU A 237 10.36 2.49 -2.61
N THR A 238 10.22 3.62 -1.96
CA THR A 238 10.00 3.72 -0.52
C THR A 238 8.51 3.63 -0.21
N GLY A 239 8.13 2.65 0.62
CA GLY A 239 6.74 2.46 1.04
C GLY A 239 6.63 2.28 2.54
N LEU A 240 5.83 3.12 3.18
CA LEU A 240 5.65 3.10 4.62
C LEU A 240 4.25 2.60 4.99
N LYS A 241 4.20 1.47 5.70
CA LYS A 241 3.04 1.07 6.49
C LYS A 241 3.20 1.68 7.88
N PRO A 242 2.43 2.70 8.27
CA PRO A 242 2.57 3.30 9.60
C PRO A 242 2.04 2.35 10.70
N THR A 243 2.14 2.79 11.94
CA THR A 243 1.51 2.12 13.09
C THR A 243 0.00 2.06 12.90
N TYR A 244 -0.62 0.95 13.29
CA TYR A 244 -2.07 0.80 13.24
C TYR A 244 -2.77 1.91 14.04
N GLY A 245 -3.71 2.59 13.38
CA GLY A 245 -4.45 3.71 13.96
C GLY A 245 -3.75 5.08 13.88
N ARG A 246 -2.48 5.18 13.42
CA ARG A 246 -1.81 6.47 13.22
C ARG A 246 -2.44 7.28 12.11
N VAL A 247 -2.84 6.62 11.04
CA VAL A 247 -3.53 7.23 9.90
C VAL A 247 -4.97 6.73 9.87
N SER A 248 -5.92 7.64 9.71
CA SER A 248 -7.33 7.30 9.64
C SER A 248 -7.62 6.48 8.38
N THR A 249 -8.43 5.44 8.54
CA THR A 249 -8.99 4.64 7.44
C THR A 249 -10.45 5.01 7.14
N PHE A 250 -10.99 6.08 7.74
CA PHE A 250 -12.32 6.56 7.45
C PHE A 250 -12.45 6.95 5.97
N GLY A 251 -13.54 6.51 5.34
CA GLY A 251 -13.80 6.74 3.93
C GLY A 251 -13.02 5.80 3.00
N THR A 252 -12.64 4.60 3.46
CA THR A 252 -12.04 3.58 2.60
C THR A 252 -12.92 2.33 2.48
N LEU A 253 -12.83 1.65 1.34
CA LEU A 253 -13.38 0.30 1.19
C LEU A 253 -12.46 -0.67 1.93
N TYR A 254 -12.94 -1.23 3.04
CA TYR A 254 -12.16 -2.12 3.89
C TYR A 254 -11.97 -3.51 3.27
N LEU A 255 -10.77 -4.07 3.45
CA LEU A 255 -10.53 -5.50 3.33
C LEU A 255 -10.61 -6.18 4.70
N SER A 256 -10.00 -5.56 5.72
CA SER A 256 -10.02 -6.03 7.11
C SER A 256 -9.78 -4.84 8.05
N TRP A 257 -10.83 -4.35 8.73
CA TRP A 257 -10.71 -3.15 9.57
C TRP A 257 -9.76 -3.30 10.76
N THR A 258 -9.46 -4.53 11.19
CA THR A 258 -8.49 -4.78 12.28
C THR A 258 -7.03 -4.69 11.83
N ARG A 259 -6.77 -4.58 10.48
CA ARG A 259 -5.42 -4.62 9.90
C ARG A 259 -5.17 -3.64 8.78
N ASP A 260 -6.22 -2.99 8.28
CA ASP A 260 -6.06 -2.04 7.18
C ASP A 260 -5.29 -0.81 7.66
N HIS A 261 -4.26 -0.48 6.91
CA HIS A 261 -3.46 0.73 7.08
C HIS A 261 -3.52 1.52 5.78
N LEU A 262 -3.50 2.84 5.89
CA LEU A 262 -3.19 3.73 4.78
C LEU A 262 -1.80 4.32 5.02
N GLY A 263 -1.03 4.47 3.95
CA GLY A 263 0.32 5.02 4.07
C GLY A 263 0.94 5.43 2.75
N PRO A 264 2.04 6.20 2.82
CA PRO A 264 2.70 6.77 1.66
C PRO A 264 3.51 5.74 0.86
N MET A 265 3.51 5.94 -0.45
CA MET A 265 4.41 5.35 -1.42
C MET A 265 5.09 6.49 -2.18
N ALA A 266 6.40 6.57 -2.14
CA ALA A 266 7.19 7.67 -2.68
C ALA A 266 8.57 7.17 -3.13
N LYS A 267 9.39 8.05 -3.71
CA LYS A 267 10.75 7.69 -4.12
C LYS A 267 11.72 7.62 -2.94
N THR A 268 11.55 8.51 -1.98
CA THR A 268 12.49 8.66 -0.85
C THR A 268 11.80 8.52 0.51
N ALA A 269 12.58 8.22 1.54
CA ALA A 269 12.11 8.22 2.92
C ALA A 269 11.67 9.63 3.36
N GLU A 270 12.33 10.68 2.85
CA GLU A 270 11.95 12.07 3.11
C GLU A 270 10.58 12.40 2.51
N ASP A 271 10.31 12.01 1.26
CA ASP A 271 9.00 12.20 0.64
C ASP A 271 7.90 11.42 1.38
N ALA A 272 8.20 10.18 1.81
CA ALA A 272 7.28 9.39 2.61
C ALA A 272 6.97 10.06 3.97
N ALA A 273 7.96 10.70 4.58
CA ALA A 273 7.80 11.47 5.82
C ALA A 273 6.91 12.71 5.61
N LEU A 274 7.09 13.44 4.51
CA LEU A 274 6.25 14.60 4.16
C LEU A 274 4.78 14.20 3.98
N LEU A 275 4.53 13.12 3.26
CA LEU A 275 3.17 12.59 3.08
C LEU A 275 2.59 12.08 4.40
N LEU A 276 3.36 11.35 5.21
CA LEU A 276 2.91 10.87 6.51
C LEU A 276 2.56 12.03 7.45
N SER A 277 3.36 13.11 7.47
CA SER A 277 3.10 14.30 8.26
C SER A 277 1.72 14.89 7.98
N ALA A 278 1.34 14.96 6.72
CA ALA A 278 0.05 15.49 6.32
C ALA A 278 -1.14 14.60 6.71
N ILE A 279 -0.98 13.26 6.65
CA ILE A 279 -2.11 12.34 6.83
C ILE A 279 -2.24 11.76 8.24
N SER A 280 -1.23 11.93 9.12
CA SER A 280 -1.22 11.39 10.48
C SER A 280 -2.10 12.17 11.45
N GLY A 281 -2.49 11.51 12.56
CA GLY A 281 -3.20 12.14 13.68
C GLY A 281 -4.60 11.57 13.92
N TYR A 282 -5.14 11.89 15.09
CA TYR A 282 -6.46 11.41 15.52
C TYR A 282 -7.59 11.85 14.60
N ASP A 283 -8.52 10.94 14.37
CA ASP A 283 -9.76 11.18 13.63
C ASP A 283 -10.95 10.60 14.40
N SER A 284 -11.85 11.47 14.86
CA SER A 284 -13.05 11.06 15.60
C SER A 284 -14.06 10.27 14.75
N LYS A 285 -13.97 10.32 13.42
CA LYS A 285 -14.80 9.57 12.50
C LYS A 285 -14.34 8.10 12.38
N ASN A 286 -13.08 7.81 12.74
CA ASN A 286 -12.51 6.46 12.67
C ASN A 286 -12.40 5.84 14.06
N PRO A 287 -13.22 4.82 14.41
CA PRO A 287 -13.18 4.18 15.73
C PRO A 287 -11.86 3.46 16.05
N PHE A 288 -11.03 3.21 15.03
CA PHE A 288 -9.71 2.58 15.17
C PHE A 288 -8.57 3.59 15.20
N SER A 289 -8.86 4.90 15.10
CA SER A 289 -7.84 5.94 15.16
C SER A 289 -7.22 6.04 16.54
N ALA A 290 -5.89 6.00 16.61
CA ALA A 290 -5.18 6.22 17.86
C ALA A 290 -5.30 7.67 18.32
N MET A 291 -5.51 7.89 19.60
CA MET A 291 -5.62 9.24 20.20
C MET A 291 -4.23 9.89 20.31
N ILE A 292 -3.63 10.20 19.16
CA ILE A 292 -2.34 10.85 19.05
C ILE A 292 -2.47 12.20 18.35
N SER A 293 -1.65 13.15 18.72
CA SER A 293 -1.56 14.44 18.03
C SER A 293 -0.98 14.26 16.62
N PRO A 294 -1.34 15.12 15.66
CA PRO A 294 -0.59 15.24 14.42
C PRO A 294 0.89 15.45 14.71
N GLN A 295 1.74 14.85 13.92
CA GLN A 295 3.20 14.91 14.07
C GLN A 295 3.83 15.29 12.74
N GLU A 296 4.77 16.23 12.79
CA GLU A 296 5.65 16.49 11.67
C GLU A 296 6.85 15.53 11.74
N PHE A 297 7.04 14.76 10.68
CA PHE A 297 8.17 13.85 10.53
C PHE A 297 9.29 14.57 9.79
N THR A 298 10.07 15.36 10.52
CA THR A 298 11.28 15.98 9.97
C THR A 298 12.43 14.98 10.02
N ILE A 299 12.98 14.66 8.87
CA ILE A 299 14.17 13.84 8.79
C ILE A 299 15.38 14.79 8.82
N GLY A 300 16.25 14.63 9.83
CA GLY A 300 17.50 15.37 9.90
C GLY A 300 18.44 15.01 8.73
N THR A 301 19.30 15.92 8.34
CA THR A 301 20.28 15.75 7.24
C THR A 301 21.42 14.79 7.58
N GLY A 302 21.43 14.19 8.77
CA GLY A 302 22.52 13.34 9.26
C GLY A 302 22.48 11.93 8.67
N GLN A 303 23.65 11.46 8.23
CA GLN A 303 23.87 10.08 7.76
C GLN A 303 24.27 9.13 8.90
N ASN A 304 24.54 9.63 10.10
CA ASN A 304 25.12 8.86 11.20
C ASN A 304 24.03 8.09 11.95
N LEU A 305 24.26 6.78 12.12
CA LEU A 305 23.43 5.87 12.90
C LEU A 305 24.12 5.40 14.19
N GLU A 306 25.18 6.09 14.66
CA GLU A 306 25.84 5.79 15.93
C GLU A 306 24.83 5.74 17.09
N GLY A 307 24.99 4.70 17.92
CA GLY A 307 24.10 4.45 19.06
C GLY A 307 22.79 3.79 18.72
N MET A 308 22.51 3.51 17.44
CA MET A 308 21.35 2.70 17.06
C MET A 308 21.64 1.21 17.16
N GLU A 309 20.71 0.48 17.77
CA GLU A 309 20.76 -0.98 17.93
C GLU A 309 19.75 -1.61 16.96
N LEU A 310 20.23 -2.37 15.97
CA LEU A 310 19.41 -3.01 14.96
C LEU A 310 19.38 -4.53 15.15
N LEU A 311 18.18 -5.10 15.15
CA LEU A 311 17.94 -6.54 15.23
C LEU A 311 17.88 -7.15 13.82
N VAL A 312 18.65 -8.19 13.57
CA VAL A 312 18.55 -9.04 12.37
C VAL A 312 18.16 -10.44 12.81
N PRO A 313 16.92 -10.90 12.54
CA PRO A 313 16.55 -12.28 12.80
C PRO A 313 17.43 -13.26 12.03
N THR A 314 17.73 -14.43 12.60
CA THR A 314 18.51 -15.48 11.92
C THR A 314 17.66 -16.61 11.35
N ASN A 315 16.37 -16.61 11.66
CA ASN A 315 15.38 -17.59 11.21
C ASN A 315 14.14 -16.88 10.61
N TYR A 316 13.09 -17.61 10.36
CA TYR A 316 11.78 -17.18 9.86
C TYR A 316 11.81 -16.40 8.53
N PHE A 317 12.52 -15.27 8.47
CA PHE A 317 12.65 -14.43 7.28
C PHE A 317 13.85 -14.82 6.40
N TRP A 318 14.75 -15.68 6.90
CA TRP A 318 15.99 -16.10 6.23
C TRP A 318 16.01 -17.59 5.91
N ASP A 319 15.03 -18.34 6.40
CA ASP A 319 14.96 -19.78 6.21
C ASP A 319 14.39 -20.15 4.84
N PHE A 320 15.08 -21.08 4.19
CA PHE A 320 14.56 -21.82 3.07
C PHE A 320 13.71 -22.98 3.60
N THR A 321 12.39 -22.91 3.48
CA THR A 321 11.53 -24.08 3.71
C THR A 321 10.68 -24.34 2.48
N THR A 322 10.73 -25.56 1.96
CA THR A 322 9.67 -26.08 1.12
C THR A 322 8.44 -26.24 1.99
N ASP A 323 7.28 -25.74 1.53
CA ASP A 323 6.02 -26.05 2.20
C ASP A 323 5.71 -27.55 2.12
N ALA A 324 4.73 -28.00 2.92
CA ALA A 324 4.32 -29.40 2.94
C ALA A 324 3.78 -29.92 1.59
N GLN A 325 3.55 -29.04 0.62
CA GLN A 325 3.05 -29.32 -0.72
C GLN A 325 4.15 -29.22 -1.80
N GLY A 326 5.41 -28.95 -1.42
CA GLY A 326 6.55 -28.88 -2.33
C GLY A 326 6.70 -27.54 -3.07
N GLY A 327 5.93 -26.51 -2.68
CA GLY A 327 6.11 -25.15 -3.16
C GLY A 327 7.45 -24.57 -2.69
N VAL A 328 8.18 -23.90 -3.59
CA VAL A 328 9.45 -23.23 -3.24
C VAL A 328 9.13 -21.97 -2.44
N ASN A 329 9.10 -22.07 -1.13
CA ASN A 329 8.95 -20.95 -0.21
C ASN A 329 10.32 -20.42 0.26
N GLY A 330 11.28 -20.35 -0.66
CA GLY A 330 12.63 -19.95 -0.34
C GLY A 330 12.91 -18.49 -0.58
N LEU A 331 13.74 -17.89 0.26
CA LEU A 331 14.35 -16.60 0.01
C LEU A 331 15.29 -16.73 -1.20
N ASP A 332 15.04 -15.95 -2.25
CA ASP A 332 15.91 -15.86 -3.42
C ASP A 332 17.33 -15.46 -3.00
N ALA A 333 18.35 -16.14 -3.53
CA ALA A 333 19.74 -15.90 -3.16
C ALA A 333 20.23 -14.47 -3.50
N GLN A 334 19.68 -13.84 -4.51
CA GLN A 334 20.02 -12.46 -4.87
C GLN A 334 19.33 -11.47 -3.96
N VAL A 335 18.08 -11.75 -3.54
CA VAL A 335 17.38 -10.97 -2.51
C VAL A 335 18.15 -11.05 -1.20
N LYS A 336 18.55 -12.25 -0.78
CA LYS A 336 19.35 -12.46 0.42
C LYS A 336 20.62 -11.60 0.40
N ARG A 337 21.43 -11.74 -0.66
CA ARG A 337 22.69 -10.98 -0.80
C ARG A 337 22.48 -9.47 -0.78
N ALA A 338 21.45 -8.98 -1.47
CA ALA A 338 21.18 -7.54 -1.51
C ALA A 338 20.86 -6.97 -0.12
N VAL A 339 20.08 -7.72 0.68
CA VAL A 339 19.75 -7.29 2.05
C VAL A 339 20.94 -7.46 3.01
N GLU A 340 21.73 -8.52 2.87
CA GLU A 340 22.98 -8.67 3.63
C GLU A 340 23.95 -7.51 3.35
N ASN A 341 24.14 -7.12 2.10
CA ASN A 341 24.94 -5.93 1.74
C ASN A 341 24.35 -4.63 2.32
N ALA A 342 23.03 -4.51 2.36
CA ALA A 342 22.38 -3.34 2.96
C ALA A 342 22.62 -3.29 4.49
N ILE A 343 22.64 -4.41 5.17
CA ILE A 343 22.97 -4.50 6.60
C ILE A 343 24.44 -4.04 6.83
N GLU A 344 25.37 -4.46 5.96
CA GLU A 344 26.77 -3.99 6.04
C GLU A 344 26.86 -2.46 5.86
N VAL A 345 26.07 -1.87 4.96
CA VAL A 345 26.00 -0.40 4.80
C VAL A 345 25.49 0.26 6.08
N LEU A 346 24.41 -0.25 6.69
CA LEU A 346 23.88 0.29 7.95
C LEU A 346 24.91 0.20 9.09
N GLN A 347 25.67 -0.90 9.17
CA GLN A 347 26.78 -1.05 10.11
C GLN A 347 27.90 -0.05 9.81
N GLY A 348 28.23 0.17 8.55
CA GLY A 348 29.19 1.19 8.11
C GLY A 348 28.77 2.63 8.45
N LEU A 349 27.48 2.89 8.61
CA LEU A 349 26.91 4.16 9.08
C LEU A 349 26.94 4.30 10.62
N GLY A 350 27.43 3.30 11.35
CA GLY A 350 27.63 3.32 12.79
C GLY A 350 26.57 2.58 13.61
N ALA A 351 25.59 1.90 12.98
CA ALA A 351 24.62 1.09 13.72
C ALA A 351 25.27 -0.19 14.27
N SER A 352 24.89 -0.60 15.50
CA SER A 352 25.19 -1.90 16.06
C SER A 352 24.20 -2.94 15.51
N ILE A 353 24.69 -4.11 15.09
CA ILE A 353 23.86 -5.18 14.54
C ILE A 353 23.87 -6.37 15.50
N THR A 354 22.68 -6.78 15.96
CA THR A 354 22.49 -7.99 16.76
C THR A 354 21.74 -9.04 15.98
N TYR A 355 22.33 -10.21 15.85
CA TYR A 355 21.69 -11.39 15.22
C TYR A 355 21.05 -12.27 16.28
N LYS A 356 19.75 -12.60 16.12
CA LYS A 356 18.98 -13.36 17.11
C LYS A 356 17.91 -14.22 16.44
N GLU A 357 17.68 -15.42 16.96
CA GLU A 357 16.52 -16.22 16.56
C GLU A 357 15.22 -15.65 17.16
N LEU A 358 14.16 -15.59 16.33
CA LEU A 358 12.82 -15.23 16.79
C LEU A 358 12.05 -16.48 17.25
N PRO A 359 11.16 -16.33 18.25
CA PRO A 359 10.12 -17.33 18.52
C PRO A 359 9.22 -17.54 17.29
N ALA A 360 8.53 -18.68 17.23
CA ALA A 360 7.61 -18.97 16.13
C ALA A 360 6.48 -17.92 16.05
N LEU A 361 6.28 -17.32 14.89
CA LEU A 361 5.25 -16.31 14.62
C LEU A 361 3.90 -16.92 14.17
N GLY A 362 3.73 -18.25 14.31
CA GLY A 362 2.51 -18.95 13.92
C GLY A 362 2.50 -19.41 12.44
N ASP A 363 1.38 -20.04 12.05
CA ASP A 363 1.21 -20.67 10.73
C ASP A 363 0.74 -19.73 9.60
N GLY A 364 0.58 -18.46 9.88
CA GLY A 364 0.18 -17.43 8.93
C GLY A 364 -1.28 -17.52 8.44
N ARG A 365 -2.10 -18.45 8.96
CA ARG A 365 -3.52 -18.53 8.59
C ARG A 365 -4.26 -17.28 9.00
N ASP A 366 -4.92 -16.66 8.02
CA ASP A 366 -5.74 -15.48 8.20
C ASP A 366 -7.24 -15.79 8.11
N LEU A 367 -7.92 -15.77 9.24
CA LEU A 367 -9.38 -15.93 9.32
C LEU A 367 -10.10 -14.59 9.53
N ALA A 368 -9.42 -13.52 9.98
CA ALA A 368 -10.04 -12.23 10.18
C ALA A 368 -10.49 -11.61 8.86
N ASN A 369 -9.62 -11.61 7.87
CA ASN A 369 -9.90 -10.99 6.58
C ASN A 369 -11.20 -11.54 5.92
N PRO A 370 -11.40 -12.85 5.68
CA PRO A 370 -12.64 -13.33 5.07
C PRO A 370 -13.87 -13.09 5.94
N PHE A 371 -13.77 -13.22 7.27
CA PHE A 371 -14.86 -12.94 8.19
C PHE A 371 -15.26 -11.46 8.17
N GLU A 372 -14.30 -10.55 8.31
CA GLU A 372 -14.54 -9.12 8.40
C GLU A 372 -15.08 -8.55 7.09
N ARG A 373 -14.55 -8.96 5.94
CA ARG A 373 -15.07 -8.51 4.64
C ARG A 373 -16.47 -9.05 4.35
N ALA A 374 -16.79 -10.28 4.78
CA ALA A 374 -18.13 -10.83 4.67
C ALA A 374 -19.13 -10.02 5.49
N PHE A 375 -18.77 -9.63 6.71
CA PHE A 375 -19.56 -8.73 7.55
C PHE A 375 -19.70 -7.34 6.92
N PHE A 376 -18.59 -6.75 6.46
CA PHE A 376 -18.55 -5.43 5.84
C PHE A 376 -19.47 -5.35 4.61
N LEU A 377 -19.47 -6.39 3.77
CA LEU A 377 -20.25 -6.43 2.54
C LEU A 377 -21.63 -7.10 2.71
N ALA A 378 -22.01 -7.49 3.94
CA ALA A 378 -23.30 -8.12 4.18
C ALA A 378 -24.49 -7.22 3.79
N GLN A 379 -24.34 -5.91 3.89
CA GLN A 379 -25.39 -4.93 3.66
C GLN A 379 -25.52 -4.47 2.20
N ILE A 380 -24.54 -4.75 1.34
CA ILE A 380 -24.69 -4.47 -0.09
C ILE A 380 -25.64 -5.49 -0.72
N GLY A 381 -26.57 -5.04 -1.54
CA GLY A 381 -27.58 -5.90 -2.14
C GLY A 381 -26.99 -7.08 -2.92
N ASP A 382 -27.75 -8.19 -3.02
CA ASP A 382 -27.26 -9.42 -3.66
C ASP A 382 -26.93 -9.22 -5.14
N GLU A 383 -27.61 -8.34 -5.84
CA GLU A 383 -27.29 -7.99 -7.22
C GLU A 383 -25.88 -7.43 -7.36
N ARG A 384 -25.45 -6.52 -6.46
CA ARG A 384 -24.09 -6.00 -6.43
C ARG A 384 -23.06 -7.06 -6.07
N LYS A 385 -23.39 -7.97 -5.13
CA LYS A 385 -22.50 -9.09 -4.76
C LYS A 385 -22.18 -9.98 -5.96
N GLN A 386 -23.12 -10.17 -6.88
CA GLN A 386 -22.89 -10.96 -8.10
C GLN A 386 -21.90 -10.31 -9.08
N ARG A 387 -21.60 -9.04 -8.91
CA ARG A 387 -20.66 -8.29 -9.76
C ARG A 387 -19.20 -8.33 -9.29
N PHE A 388 -18.90 -8.95 -8.15
CA PHE A 388 -17.52 -9.33 -7.81
C PHE A 388 -17.06 -10.52 -8.66
N SER A 389 -15.75 -10.68 -8.80
CA SER A 389 -15.18 -11.88 -9.41
C SER A 389 -15.58 -13.14 -8.66
N SER A 390 -15.58 -14.29 -9.34
CA SER A 390 -15.88 -15.58 -8.73
C SER A 390 -15.02 -15.87 -7.50
N GLN A 391 -13.72 -15.61 -7.58
CA GLN A 391 -12.79 -15.79 -6.45
C GLN A 391 -13.14 -14.90 -5.25
N TYR A 392 -13.48 -13.62 -5.50
CA TYR A 392 -13.83 -12.71 -4.43
C TYR A 392 -15.15 -13.09 -3.76
N ARG A 393 -16.18 -13.41 -4.56
CA ARG A 393 -17.49 -13.87 -4.07
C ARG A 393 -17.34 -15.12 -3.19
N TYR A 394 -16.60 -16.11 -3.67
CA TYR A 394 -16.40 -17.33 -2.91
C TYR A 394 -15.72 -17.05 -1.54
N GLY A 395 -14.74 -16.15 -1.53
CA GLY A 395 -14.14 -15.70 -0.28
C GLY A 395 -15.13 -15.00 0.66
N LEU A 396 -16.15 -14.30 0.12
CA LEU A 396 -17.24 -13.72 0.92
C LEU A 396 -18.14 -14.82 1.50
N GLU A 397 -18.57 -15.76 0.67
CA GLU A 397 -19.42 -16.90 1.08
C GLU A 397 -18.73 -17.74 2.16
N TRP A 398 -17.45 -18.06 1.95
CA TRP A 398 -16.67 -18.76 2.99
C TRP A 398 -16.56 -17.93 4.27
N GLY A 399 -16.36 -16.64 4.18
CA GLY A 399 -16.30 -15.73 5.34
C GLY A 399 -17.57 -15.83 6.22
N THR A 400 -18.75 -16.10 5.64
CA THR A 400 -19.99 -16.29 6.40
C THR A 400 -20.05 -17.63 7.18
N THR A 401 -19.21 -18.59 6.83
CA THR A 401 -19.16 -19.90 7.52
C THR A 401 -18.22 -19.90 8.72
N ILE A 402 -17.35 -18.90 8.84
CA ILE A 402 -16.41 -18.76 9.97
C ILE A 402 -17.21 -18.42 11.23
N THR A 403 -17.08 -19.22 12.26
CA THR A 403 -17.79 -19.02 13.53
C THR A 403 -17.14 -17.89 14.34
N ALA A 404 -17.92 -17.25 15.22
CA ALA A 404 -17.40 -16.27 16.17
C ALA A 404 -16.27 -16.85 17.05
N THR A 405 -16.36 -18.15 17.40
CA THR A 405 -15.31 -18.83 18.18
C THR A 405 -13.99 -18.91 17.41
N GLU A 406 -14.02 -19.31 16.14
CA GLU A 406 -12.83 -19.38 15.30
C GLU A 406 -12.22 -17.99 15.08
N TYR A 407 -13.07 -16.97 14.83
CA TYR A 407 -12.62 -15.59 14.72
C TYR A 407 -11.94 -15.11 16.01
N MET A 408 -12.53 -15.35 17.18
CA MET A 408 -11.94 -14.97 18.47
C MET A 408 -10.62 -15.69 18.76
N GLN A 409 -10.51 -16.99 18.45
CA GLN A 409 -9.26 -17.74 18.55
C GLN A 409 -8.19 -17.17 17.61
N HIS A 410 -8.58 -16.73 16.41
CA HIS A 410 -7.65 -16.08 15.48
C HIS A 410 -7.20 -14.72 16.03
N MET A 411 -8.09 -13.91 16.60
CA MET A 411 -7.73 -12.62 17.22
C MET A 411 -6.79 -12.81 18.41
N GLN A 412 -6.94 -13.90 19.18
CA GLN A 412 -6.01 -14.26 20.25
C GLN A 412 -4.60 -14.55 19.68
N ARG A 413 -4.48 -15.38 18.64
CA ARG A 413 -3.19 -15.63 17.97
C ARG A 413 -2.58 -14.35 17.41
N THR A 414 -3.39 -13.43 16.90
CA THR A 414 -2.93 -12.09 16.47
C THR A 414 -2.27 -11.32 17.61
N ASN A 415 -2.85 -11.37 18.80
CA ASN A 415 -2.25 -10.77 20.00
C ASN A 415 -0.95 -11.45 20.43
N ASP A 416 -0.85 -12.78 20.29
CA ASP A 416 0.39 -13.51 20.58
C ASP A 416 1.54 -13.04 19.67
N VAL A 417 1.29 -12.91 18.34
CA VAL A 417 2.28 -12.36 17.40
C VAL A 417 2.69 -10.95 17.79
N ARG A 418 1.73 -10.11 18.19
CA ARG A 418 2.02 -8.75 18.66
C ARG A 418 2.95 -8.76 19.86
N GLN A 419 2.63 -9.53 20.88
CA GLN A 419 3.44 -9.62 22.10
C GLN A 419 4.85 -10.14 21.82
N ILE A 420 4.99 -11.13 20.95
CA ILE A 420 6.30 -11.66 20.55
C ILE A 420 7.12 -10.53 19.88
N LEU A 421 6.59 -9.88 18.87
CA LEU A 421 7.35 -8.86 18.12
C LEU A 421 7.63 -7.61 18.97
N GLU A 422 6.71 -7.18 19.83
CA GLU A 422 6.96 -6.10 20.78
C GLU A 422 8.06 -6.47 21.80
N HIS A 423 8.07 -7.71 22.29
CA HIS A 423 9.11 -8.19 23.20
C HIS A 423 10.48 -8.30 22.53
N GLU A 424 10.52 -8.86 21.32
CA GLU A 424 11.76 -9.06 20.57
C GLU A 424 12.42 -7.74 20.12
N LEU A 425 11.62 -6.68 19.96
CA LEU A 425 12.13 -5.32 19.65
C LEU A 425 12.49 -4.51 20.89
N GLN A 426 12.28 -5.02 22.12
CA GLN A 426 12.70 -4.29 23.33
C GLN A 426 14.22 -4.09 23.37
N GLY A 427 14.66 -2.85 23.43
CA GLY A 427 16.07 -2.47 23.43
C GLY A 427 16.69 -2.36 22.03
N PHE A 428 15.90 -2.55 20.98
CA PHE A 428 16.31 -2.30 19.61
C PHE A 428 15.49 -1.15 19.00
N ASP A 429 16.15 -0.37 18.14
CA ASP A 429 15.51 0.73 17.41
C ASP A 429 14.67 0.22 16.22
N ALA A 430 15.17 -0.82 15.55
CA ALA A 430 14.46 -1.45 14.44
C ALA A 430 14.93 -2.89 14.18
N MET A 431 14.09 -3.64 13.43
CA MET A 431 14.41 -4.94 12.87
C MET A 431 14.65 -4.78 11.35
N ILE A 432 15.70 -5.41 10.84
CA ILE A 432 16.07 -5.39 9.41
C ILE A 432 15.86 -6.76 8.80
N ILE A 433 15.05 -6.83 7.73
CA ILE A 433 14.71 -8.07 7.03
C ILE A 433 14.48 -7.81 5.52
N PRO A 434 14.46 -8.84 4.68
CA PRO A 434 13.92 -8.70 3.32
C PRO A 434 12.46 -8.26 3.34
N THR A 435 12.05 -7.36 2.44
CA THR A 435 10.63 -6.99 2.32
C THR A 435 9.78 -8.15 1.82
N VAL A 436 10.28 -8.85 0.82
CA VAL A 436 9.68 -10.03 0.20
C VAL A 436 10.78 -11.00 -0.24
N PRO A 437 10.48 -12.30 -0.38
CA PRO A 437 11.51 -13.30 -0.66
C PRO A 437 11.96 -13.38 -2.11
N ILE A 438 11.27 -12.73 -3.03
CA ILE A 438 11.44 -12.83 -4.49
C ILE A 438 11.46 -11.45 -5.14
N VAL A 439 11.94 -11.35 -6.36
CA VAL A 439 11.69 -10.21 -7.25
C VAL A 439 10.34 -10.37 -7.96
N ALA A 440 9.86 -9.30 -8.60
CA ALA A 440 8.56 -9.30 -9.28
C ALA A 440 8.45 -10.45 -10.32
N PRO A 441 7.43 -11.34 -10.21
CA PRO A 441 7.18 -12.39 -11.20
C PRO A 441 6.75 -11.85 -12.56
N TYR A 442 6.84 -12.70 -13.59
CA TYR A 442 6.31 -12.39 -14.91
C TYR A 442 4.78 -12.35 -14.92
N VAL A 443 4.22 -11.46 -15.73
CA VAL A 443 2.76 -11.34 -15.92
C VAL A 443 2.18 -12.66 -16.42
N GLU A 444 2.83 -13.32 -17.37
CA GLU A 444 2.39 -14.58 -17.93
C GLU A 444 2.25 -15.68 -16.87
N THR A 445 3.27 -15.85 -16.01
CA THR A 445 3.23 -16.78 -14.87
C THR A 445 2.01 -16.52 -13.98
N VAL A 446 1.80 -15.25 -13.60
CA VAL A 446 0.67 -14.88 -12.73
C VAL A 446 -0.68 -15.08 -13.41
N GLN A 447 -0.76 -14.89 -14.73
CA GLN A 447 -1.99 -15.17 -15.50
C GLN A 447 -2.32 -16.66 -15.53
N GLU A 448 -1.33 -17.53 -15.69
CA GLU A 448 -1.52 -18.99 -15.64
C GLU A 448 -1.96 -19.43 -14.25
N GLU A 449 -1.28 -18.97 -13.20
CA GLU A 449 -1.64 -19.23 -11.79
C GLU A 449 -3.06 -18.76 -11.47
N PHE A 450 -3.47 -17.61 -12.02
CA PHE A 450 -4.83 -17.08 -11.84
C PHE A 450 -5.88 -17.99 -12.49
N ARG A 451 -5.64 -18.46 -13.72
CA ARG A 451 -6.55 -19.40 -14.42
C ARG A 451 -6.68 -20.73 -13.68
N GLU A 452 -5.56 -21.28 -13.21
CA GLU A 452 -5.57 -22.52 -12.40
C GLU A 452 -6.34 -22.31 -11.09
N SER A 453 -6.12 -21.17 -10.44
CA SER A 453 -6.84 -20.79 -9.22
C SER A 453 -8.35 -20.70 -9.47
N GLU A 454 -8.80 -20.07 -10.57
CA GLU A 454 -10.23 -20.02 -10.92
C GLU A 454 -10.85 -21.41 -11.09
N LEU A 455 -10.15 -22.33 -11.77
CA LEU A 455 -10.59 -23.71 -11.93
C LEU A 455 -10.69 -24.45 -10.60
N ASN A 456 -9.72 -24.24 -9.71
CA ASN A 456 -9.70 -24.87 -8.38
C ASN A 456 -10.82 -24.30 -7.50
N PHE A 457 -11.08 -23.00 -7.56
CA PHE A 457 -12.21 -22.38 -6.86
C PHE A 457 -13.55 -22.89 -7.38
N ALA A 458 -13.73 -23.01 -8.70
CA ALA A 458 -14.94 -23.55 -9.29
C ALA A 458 -15.22 -24.98 -8.80
N ARG A 459 -14.19 -25.85 -8.77
CA ARG A 459 -14.30 -27.22 -8.24
C ARG A 459 -14.63 -27.23 -6.74
N ALA A 460 -14.01 -26.37 -5.95
CA ALA A 460 -14.30 -26.28 -4.51
C ALA A 460 -15.75 -25.86 -4.25
N ILE A 461 -16.27 -24.91 -5.04
CA ILE A 461 -17.70 -24.51 -4.99
C ILE A 461 -18.62 -25.69 -5.29
N GLU A 462 -18.36 -26.42 -6.40
CA GLU A 462 -19.17 -27.58 -6.80
C GLU A 462 -19.18 -28.68 -5.74
N ASN A 463 -18.07 -28.91 -5.06
CA ASN A 463 -17.91 -29.95 -4.03
C ASN A 463 -18.35 -29.51 -2.64
N GLY A 464 -18.54 -28.22 -2.38
CA GLY A 464 -18.76 -27.67 -1.03
C GLY A 464 -17.49 -27.70 -0.15
N ASP A 465 -16.31 -27.73 -0.78
CA ASP A 465 -15.03 -27.76 -0.07
C ASP A 465 -14.64 -26.35 0.43
N PRO A 466 -13.78 -26.22 1.45
CA PRO A 466 -13.22 -24.92 1.83
C PRO A 466 -12.37 -24.34 0.68
N PRO A 467 -12.18 -23.00 0.61
CA PRO A 467 -11.40 -22.38 -0.44
C PRO A 467 -10.01 -22.98 -0.52
N PRO A 468 -9.54 -23.33 -1.73
CA PRO A 468 -8.21 -23.85 -1.91
C PRO A 468 -7.18 -22.82 -1.44
N VAL A 469 -6.11 -23.30 -0.83
CA VAL A 469 -4.95 -22.45 -0.49
C VAL A 469 -4.39 -21.92 -1.81
N ARG A 470 -4.22 -20.61 -1.92
CA ARG A 470 -3.55 -20.00 -3.08
C ARG A 470 -2.10 -20.46 -3.07
N LEU A 471 -1.77 -21.34 -3.99
CA LEU A 471 -0.40 -21.73 -4.32
C LEU A 471 0.07 -20.82 -5.47
N GLY A 472 1.36 -20.70 -5.65
CA GLY A 472 1.94 -19.94 -6.75
C GLY A 472 3.10 -19.06 -6.31
N SER A 473 3.65 -18.34 -7.28
CA SER A 473 4.85 -17.50 -7.09
C SER A 473 4.76 -16.48 -5.96
N MET A 474 3.55 -16.07 -5.59
CA MET A 474 3.29 -15.08 -4.53
C MET A 474 2.90 -15.70 -3.17
N ALA A 475 2.90 -17.02 -3.03
CA ALA A 475 2.40 -17.71 -1.82
C ALA A 475 3.16 -17.33 -0.54
N SER A 476 4.48 -17.15 -0.64
CA SER A 476 5.36 -16.86 0.50
C SER A 476 5.45 -15.36 0.86
N VAL A 477 4.96 -14.47 0.02
CA VAL A 477 5.12 -13.00 0.19
C VAL A 477 4.50 -12.51 1.51
N GLY A 478 3.30 -12.99 1.83
CA GLY A 478 2.59 -12.61 3.06
C GLY A 478 3.32 -13.00 4.34
N ARG A 479 4.15 -14.04 4.33
CA ARG A 479 4.95 -14.47 5.48
C ARG A 479 5.91 -13.36 5.96
N TYR A 480 6.44 -12.57 5.04
CA TYR A 480 7.39 -11.51 5.33
C TYR A 480 6.71 -10.24 5.84
N THR A 481 5.56 -9.92 5.34
CA THR A 481 4.90 -8.63 5.58
C THR A 481 3.76 -8.69 6.59
N SER A 482 2.96 -9.77 6.61
CA SER A 482 1.78 -9.88 7.48
C SER A 482 2.05 -9.78 8.98
N PRO A 483 3.16 -10.28 9.56
CA PRO A 483 3.42 -10.16 10.99
C PRO A 483 3.34 -8.72 11.51
N PHE A 484 3.75 -7.74 10.71
CA PHE A 484 3.70 -6.32 11.06
C PHE A 484 2.32 -5.66 10.88
N ASN A 485 1.39 -6.31 10.18
CA ASN A 485 -0.03 -5.93 10.21
C ASN A 485 -0.72 -6.49 11.44
N LEU A 486 -0.38 -7.74 11.84
CA LEU A 486 -0.90 -8.39 13.04
C LEU A 486 -0.45 -7.66 14.31
N SER A 487 0.83 -7.30 14.40
CA SER A 487 1.36 -6.55 15.54
C SER A 487 0.97 -5.07 15.53
N GLY A 488 0.64 -4.52 14.36
CA GLY A 488 0.36 -3.09 14.18
C GLY A 488 1.61 -2.20 14.26
N GLN A 489 2.82 -2.76 14.24
CA GLN A 489 4.07 -2.02 14.23
C GLN A 489 4.32 -1.35 12.89
N PRO A 490 4.98 -0.18 12.83
CA PRO A 490 5.32 0.47 11.57
C PRO A 490 6.41 -0.32 10.83
N ALA A 491 6.36 -0.28 9.50
CA ALA A 491 7.36 -0.94 8.66
C ALA A 491 7.58 -0.16 7.36
N LEU A 492 8.82 0.17 7.08
CA LEU A 492 9.29 0.91 5.92
C LEU A 492 10.02 -0.02 4.97
N THR A 493 9.62 -0.05 3.71
CA THR A 493 10.40 -0.67 2.63
C THR A 493 11.23 0.39 1.94
N VAL A 494 12.52 0.09 1.70
CA VAL A 494 13.41 0.91 0.86
C VAL A 494 14.13 0.03 -0.15
N PRO A 495 14.38 0.50 -1.39
CA PRO A 495 15.15 -0.26 -2.36
C PRO A 495 16.60 -0.40 -1.90
N CYS A 496 17.14 -1.62 -1.98
CA CYS A 496 18.49 -1.94 -1.49
C CYS A 496 19.37 -2.68 -2.51
N GLY A 497 18.86 -2.93 -3.70
CA GLY A 497 19.58 -3.61 -4.77
C GLY A 497 18.72 -3.89 -5.97
N VAL A 498 19.32 -4.56 -6.95
CA VAL A 498 18.65 -5.17 -8.09
C VAL A 498 19.19 -6.58 -8.28
N ASN A 499 18.40 -7.47 -8.91
CA ASN A 499 18.87 -8.78 -9.32
C ASN A 499 19.64 -8.71 -10.67
N ASP A 500 20.13 -9.85 -11.16
CA ASP A 500 20.87 -9.93 -12.41
C ASP A 500 20.06 -9.51 -13.66
N GLU A 501 18.72 -9.46 -13.55
CA GLU A 501 17.83 -8.97 -14.60
C GLU A 501 17.45 -7.50 -14.42
N GLY A 502 18.07 -6.78 -13.48
CA GLY A 502 17.80 -5.37 -13.18
C GLY A 502 16.52 -5.11 -12.39
N MET A 503 15.86 -6.15 -11.85
CA MET A 503 14.63 -5.99 -11.08
C MET A 503 14.92 -5.56 -9.64
N PRO A 504 14.17 -4.58 -9.11
CA PRO A 504 14.38 -4.04 -7.76
C PRO A 504 14.22 -5.07 -6.64
N ILE A 505 15.00 -4.87 -5.59
CA ILE A 505 14.95 -5.61 -4.32
C ILE A 505 14.77 -4.61 -3.18
N GLY A 506 13.83 -4.92 -2.27
CA GLY A 506 13.53 -4.09 -1.11
C GLY A 506 13.99 -4.70 0.21
N MET A 507 14.61 -3.86 1.05
CA MET A 507 14.85 -4.11 2.46
C MET A 507 13.69 -3.53 3.29
N MET A 508 13.23 -4.23 4.31
CA MET A 508 12.23 -3.75 5.26
C MET A 508 12.88 -3.39 6.61
N ILE A 509 12.54 -2.20 7.09
CA ILE A 509 12.94 -1.65 8.38
C ILE A 509 11.66 -1.60 9.23
N ALA A 510 11.50 -2.51 10.18
CA ALA A 510 10.33 -2.57 11.06
C ALA A 510 10.67 -2.00 12.44
N GLY A 511 9.86 -1.09 12.96
CA GLY A 511 10.13 -0.33 14.16
C GLY A 511 9.17 -0.58 15.31
N ASN A 512 9.40 0.12 16.40
CA ASN A 512 8.50 0.15 17.55
C ASN A 512 7.21 0.92 17.21
N ARG A 513 6.12 0.59 17.86
CA ARG A 513 4.82 1.25 17.62
C ARG A 513 4.92 2.74 17.91
N PHE A 514 4.39 3.53 17.00
CA PHE A 514 4.40 5.00 17.03
C PHE A 514 5.79 5.65 16.93
N ASP A 515 6.80 4.90 16.48
CA ASP A 515 8.15 5.40 16.25
C ASP A 515 8.54 5.34 14.76
N GLU A 516 7.68 5.86 13.89
CA GLU A 516 7.96 5.99 12.46
C GLU A 516 9.17 6.89 12.19
N ALA A 517 9.45 7.84 13.08
CA ALA A 517 10.59 8.75 12.94
C ALA A 517 11.92 7.99 12.88
N THR A 518 12.09 6.98 13.72
CA THR A 518 13.29 6.14 13.76
C THR A 518 13.49 5.36 12.47
N ILE A 519 12.45 4.65 11.98
CA ILE A 519 12.60 3.86 10.75
C ILE A 519 12.76 4.73 9.50
N LEU A 520 12.13 5.91 9.47
CA LEU A 520 12.33 6.90 8.41
C LEU A 520 13.76 7.46 8.42
N ARG A 521 14.33 7.75 9.60
CA ARG A 521 15.72 8.19 9.75
C ARG A 521 16.69 7.13 9.24
N ILE A 522 16.50 5.85 9.59
CA ILE A 522 17.36 4.75 9.12
C ILE A 522 17.27 4.63 7.59
N GLY A 523 16.05 4.64 7.04
CA GLY A 523 15.84 4.57 5.59
C GLY A 523 16.46 5.75 4.85
N HIS A 524 16.33 6.96 5.36
CA HIS A 524 16.92 8.16 4.78
C HIS A 524 18.47 8.12 4.83
N ALA A 525 19.05 7.79 5.99
CA ALA A 525 20.50 7.67 6.12
C ALA A 525 21.09 6.66 5.12
N PHE A 526 20.42 5.51 4.95
CA PHE A 526 20.77 4.52 3.94
C PHE A 526 20.69 5.09 2.52
N GLN A 527 19.64 5.85 2.18
CA GLN A 527 19.46 6.45 0.86
C GLN A 527 20.43 7.57 0.54
N LEU A 528 20.97 8.28 1.53
CA LEU A 528 21.99 9.32 1.35
C LEU A 528 23.33 8.75 0.86
N VAL A 529 23.66 7.51 1.24
CA VAL A 529 24.94 6.85 0.87
C VAL A 529 24.78 5.83 -0.26
N THR A 530 23.54 5.44 -0.57
CA THR A 530 23.23 4.54 -1.68
C THR A 530 22.35 5.25 -2.73
N LYS A 531 22.32 4.75 -3.95
CA LYS A 531 21.55 5.39 -5.04
C LYS A 531 20.46 4.47 -5.62
N TRP A 532 20.06 3.43 -4.88
CA TRP A 532 19.08 2.46 -5.38
C TRP A 532 17.72 3.08 -5.71
N HIS A 533 17.30 4.09 -4.94
CA HIS A 533 16.08 4.87 -5.18
C HIS A 533 16.19 5.84 -6.36
N GLN A 534 17.39 6.04 -6.90
CA GLN A 534 17.66 6.94 -8.04
C GLN A 534 17.72 6.19 -9.37
N ASN A 535 17.70 4.87 -9.36
CA ASN A 535 17.70 4.10 -10.58
C ASN A 535 16.39 4.34 -11.35
N ALA A 536 16.52 4.68 -12.62
CA ALA A 536 15.37 4.99 -13.46
C ALA A 536 14.66 3.71 -13.89
N SER A 537 13.36 3.68 -13.64
CA SER A 537 12.41 2.92 -14.44
C SER A 537 12.13 3.70 -15.75
N ILE A 538 11.30 3.19 -16.66
CA ILE A 538 10.89 3.80 -17.95
C ILE A 538 10.86 5.31 -17.91
#